data_9ff2cffeb559e0fb723a4edc19f91183
#
_entry.id   9ff2cffeb559e0fb723a4edc19f91183
#
_cell.length_a   1.000
_cell.length_b   1.000
_cell.length_c   1.000
_cell.angle_alpha   90.00
_cell.angle_beta   90.00
_cell.angle_gamma   90.00
#
_symmetry.space_group_name_H-M   'P 1'
#
loop_
_entity.id
_entity.type
_entity.pdbx_description
1 polymer ?
#
loop_
_entity_poly.entity_id
_entity_poly.type
_entity_poly.pdbx_seq_one_letter_code
_entity_poly.pdbx_strand_id
1 'polypeptide(L)' 'MERTKVECEKAEDRDALVTIFARNGYTVRQAREKKGPNTRYTYYVEFWKEENKVR' A
#
# COMPACT_ATOMS: atom_id res chain seq x y z
N MET A 1 -11.08 -9.92 -5.07
CA MET A 1 -9.70 -9.65 -4.96
C MET A 1 -9.38 -9.04 -3.64
N GLU A 2 -8.38 -9.55 -2.95
CA GLU A 2 -8.09 -9.08 -1.62
C GLU A 2 -7.02 -8.05 -1.63
N ARG A 3 -7.17 -7.07 -0.79
CA ARG A 3 -6.16 -6.05 -0.62
C ARG A 3 -5.54 -6.17 0.74
N THR A 4 -4.25 -6.00 0.79
CA THR A 4 -3.51 -6.07 2.03
C THR A 4 -2.92 -4.72 2.34
N LYS A 5 -2.95 -4.32 3.59
CA LYS A 5 -2.37 -3.07 4.03
C LYS A 5 -1.20 -3.35 4.94
N VAL A 6 -0.14 -2.59 4.74
CA VAL A 6 1.02 -2.67 5.61
C VAL A 6 1.28 -1.29 6.17
N GLU A 7 1.21 -1.13 7.46
CA GLU A 7 1.50 0.16 8.06
C GLU A 7 2.97 0.43 8.00
N CYS A 8 3.32 1.63 7.57
CA CYS A 8 4.71 1.96 7.39
C CYS A 8 4.88 3.46 7.54
N GLU A 9 5.48 3.87 8.63
CA GLU A 9 5.54 5.29 8.94
C GLU A 9 6.55 6.05 8.14
N LYS A 10 7.61 5.42 7.71
CA LYS A 10 8.67 6.14 7.03
C LYS A 10 8.40 6.20 5.54
N ALA A 11 8.51 7.41 5.00
CA ALA A 11 8.23 7.59 3.58
C ALA A 11 9.16 6.79 2.71
N GLU A 12 10.43 6.73 3.09
CA GLU A 12 11.36 5.98 2.27
C GLU A 12 11.06 4.51 2.28
N ASP A 13 10.53 4.00 3.38
CA ASP A 13 10.14 2.60 3.43
C ASP A 13 8.92 2.35 2.57
N ARG A 14 7.98 3.28 2.59
CA ARG A 14 6.81 3.14 1.73
C ARG A 14 7.20 3.12 0.26
N ASP A 15 8.14 3.98 -0.10
CA ASP A 15 8.60 4.02 -1.49
C ASP A 15 9.26 2.70 -1.87
N ALA A 16 10.03 2.14 -0.96
CA ALA A 16 10.68 0.88 -1.23
C ALA A 16 9.67 -0.23 -1.42
N LEU A 17 8.63 -0.24 -0.60
CA LEU A 17 7.59 -1.27 -0.73
C LEU A 17 6.85 -1.13 -2.05
N VAL A 18 6.55 0.10 -2.44
CA VAL A 18 5.88 0.32 -3.72
C VAL A 18 6.71 -0.25 -4.85
N THR A 19 8.00 0.01 -4.84
CA THR A 19 8.88 -0.47 -5.88
C THR A 19 8.92 -2.00 -5.88
N ILE A 20 9.06 -2.59 -4.72
CA ILE A 20 9.18 -4.03 -4.63
C ILE A 20 7.90 -4.72 -5.10
N PHE A 21 6.76 -4.25 -4.64
CA PHE A 21 5.51 -4.87 -5.03
C PHE A 21 5.22 -4.68 -6.51
N ALA A 22 5.52 -3.50 -7.02
CA ALA A 22 5.28 -3.25 -8.44
C ALA A 22 6.15 -4.16 -9.30
N ARG A 23 7.36 -4.38 -8.89
CA ARG A 23 8.25 -5.25 -9.65
C ARG A 23 7.79 -6.69 -9.63
N ASN A 24 7.00 -7.06 -8.67
CA ASN A 24 6.53 -8.43 -8.55
C ASN A 24 5.10 -8.61 -9.02
N GLY A 25 4.59 -7.65 -9.76
CA GLY A 25 3.30 -7.82 -10.41
C GLY A 25 2.11 -7.40 -9.59
N TYR A 26 2.31 -6.71 -8.49
CA TYR A 26 1.19 -6.24 -7.67
C TYR A 26 0.82 -4.83 -8.06
N THR A 27 -0.44 -4.51 -7.90
CA THR A 27 -0.86 -3.12 -7.92
C THR A 27 -0.71 -2.60 -6.50
N VAL A 28 -0.14 -1.42 -6.37
CA VAL A 28 0.22 -0.93 -5.04
C VAL A 28 -0.04 0.57 -4.98
N ARG A 29 -0.43 1.03 -3.81
CA ARG A 29 -0.59 2.46 -3.63
C ARG A 29 -0.26 2.82 -2.20
N GLN A 30 0.10 4.07 -1.99
CA GLN A 30 0.30 4.61 -0.65
C GLN A 30 -0.94 5.36 -0.25
N ALA A 31 -1.27 5.27 1.02
CA ALA A 31 -2.45 5.96 1.52
C ALA A 31 -2.25 6.29 2.98
N ARG A 32 -3.19 7.04 3.52
CA ARG A 32 -3.15 7.37 4.93
C ARG A 32 -4.57 7.39 5.45
N GLU A 33 -4.70 7.19 6.73
CA GLU A 33 -6.01 7.31 7.34
C GLU A 33 -5.85 7.85 8.76
N LYS A 34 -6.90 8.46 9.25
CA LYS A 34 -6.89 9.04 10.56
C LYS A 34 -7.83 8.25 11.42
N LYS A 35 -7.33 7.76 12.53
CA LYS A 35 -8.12 6.86 13.32
C LYS A 35 -8.97 7.52 14.36
N GLY A 36 -8.78 8.77 14.61
CA GLY A 36 -9.59 9.48 15.59
C GLY A 36 -9.39 10.95 15.46
N PRO A 37 -10.19 11.74 16.16
CA PRO A 37 -10.15 13.17 15.96
C PRO A 37 -8.86 13.82 16.36
N ASN A 38 -8.18 13.31 17.32
CA ASN A 38 -6.93 13.94 17.74
C ASN A 38 -5.74 13.08 17.52
N THR A 39 -5.79 12.15 16.56
CA THR A 39 -4.68 11.29 16.33
C THR A 39 -3.94 11.69 15.09
N ARG A 40 -2.72 11.22 14.96
CA ARG A 40 -1.98 11.46 13.76
C ARG A 40 -2.47 10.56 12.68
N TYR A 41 -2.15 10.91 11.45
CA TYR A 41 -2.42 10.03 10.34
C TYR A 41 -1.58 8.78 10.45
N THR A 42 -2.15 7.67 10.08
CA THR A 42 -1.43 6.42 9.95
C THR A 42 -1.19 6.21 8.47
N TYR A 43 0.05 6.02 8.12
CA TYR A 43 0.42 5.83 6.73
C TYR A 43 0.59 4.36 6.44
N TYR A 44 0.14 3.94 5.28
CA TYR A 44 0.24 2.53 4.93
C TYR A 44 0.40 2.36 3.42
N VAL A 45 0.83 1.17 3.04
CA VAL A 45 0.93 0.78 1.65
C VAL A 45 -0.12 -0.31 1.45
N GLU A 46 -0.96 -0.12 0.46
CA GLU A 46 -1.99 -1.09 0.15
C GLU A 46 -1.65 -1.75 -1.15
N PHE A 47 -1.76 -3.05 -1.23
CA PHE A 47 -1.40 -3.74 -2.45
C PHE A 47 -2.31 -4.93 -2.68
N TRP A 48 -2.42 -5.32 -3.93
CA TRP A 48 -3.23 -6.46 -4.32
C TRP A 48 -2.76 -6.94 -5.68
N LYS A 49 -3.09 -8.16 -6.01
CA LYS A 49 -2.70 -8.71 -7.29
C LYS A 49 -3.93 -8.80 -8.15
N GLU A 50 -3.92 -8.09 -9.27
CA GLU A 50 -5.04 -8.11 -10.16
C GLU A 50 -4.99 -9.34 -11.01
N GLU A 51 -6.15 -10.01 -11.14
CA GLU A 51 -6.22 -11.09 -11.99
C GLU A 51 -6.27 -10.62 -13.35
N ASN A 52 -5.38 -10.97 -14.15
CA ASN A 52 -5.35 -10.45 -15.42
C ASN A 52 -5.92 -11.35 -16.36
N LYS A 53 -6.97 -11.09 -16.90
CA LYS A 53 -7.52 -11.90 -17.73
C LYS A 53 -7.18 -11.60 -18.99
N VAL A 54 -6.76 -11.44 -19.65
CA VAL A 54 -6.59 -11.17 -20.80
C VAL A 54 -6.10 -11.47 -21.62
N ARG A 55 -6.10 -11.49 -22.06
CA ARG A 55 -5.83 -11.62 -22.88
C ARG A 55 -5.84 -12.05 -23.36
#